data_687c5032327fec0d8a4fd1c95e8ea263
#
_entry.id   687c5032327fec0d8a4fd1c95e8ea263
#
_cell.length_a   1.000
_cell.length_b   1.000
_cell.length_c   1.000
_cell.angle_alpha   90.00
_cell.angle_beta   90.00
_cell.angle_gamma   90.00
#
_symmetry.space_group_name_H-M   'P 1'
#
loop_
_entity.id
_entity.type
_entity.pdbx_description
1 polymer ?
#
loop_
_entity_poly.entity_id
_entity_poly.type
_entity_poly.pdbx_seq_one_letter_code
_entity_poly.pdbx_strand_id
1 'polypeptide(L)'
;MADTGLYGQYSLSEEEIDRVVTQTSPGTYVLGHSSNGIFYVNYVGRSDNDIHFRLKDWVGKYSQFKFGYFSSPKAAFEKECIIYHDFGGPTGQLDNKIHPQRPEDSGWQCPKCDVFDKAW
;
A
#
# COMPACT_ATOMS: atom_id res chain seq x y z
N MET A 1 4.43 -13.59 11.42
CA MET A 1 3.60 -12.47 10.95
C MET A 1 4.41 -11.58 10.02
N ALA A 2 3.84 -11.20 8.90
CA ALA A 2 4.55 -10.35 7.96
C ALA A 2 4.68 -8.93 8.49
N ASP A 3 5.84 -8.33 8.29
CA ASP A 3 6.12 -6.96 8.69
C ASP A 3 6.15 -6.09 7.43
N THR A 4 5.38 -5.01 7.42
CA THR A 4 5.31 -4.14 6.25
C THR A 4 6.53 -3.26 6.09
N GLY A 5 7.23 -2.97 7.19
CA GLY A 5 8.34 -2.02 7.16
C GLY A 5 7.90 -0.56 6.99
N LEU A 6 6.61 -0.29 7.09
CA LEU A 6 6.06 1.05 6.94
C LEU A 6 5.89 1.73 8.29
N TYR A 7 5.79 3.07 8.26
CA TYR A 7 5.57 3.86 9.47
C TYR A 7 4.12 3.73 9.94
N GLY A 8 3.93 3.74 11.20
CA GLY A 8 2.59 3.73 11.79
C GLY A 8 2.51 2.73 12.90
N GLN A 9 1.34 2.40 13.30
CA GLN A 9 0.04 2.72 12.66
C GLN A 9 -0.52 4.06 13.18
N TYR A 10 -1.32 4.71 12.34
CA TYR A 10 -1.95 6.00 12.64
C TYR A 10 -3.44 5.91 12.35
N SER A 11 -4.21 6.77 13.02
CA SER A 11 -5.65 6.89 12.73
C SER A 11 -5.88 7.39 11.31
N LEU A 12 -6.79 6.78 10.58
CA LEU A 12 -7.09 7.18 9.20
C LEU A 12 -8.10 8.33 9.24
N SER A 13 -7.61 9.53 9.43
CA SER A 13 -8.39 10.76 9.45
C SER A 13 -7.63 11.84 8.71
N GLU A 14 -8.37 12.85 8.22
CA GLU A 14 -7.70 13.94 7.50
C GLU A 14 -6.69 14.66 8.37
N GLU A 15 -7.03 14.89 9.64
CA GLU A 15 -6.14 15.57 10.56
C GLU A 15 -4.84 14.79 10.78
N GLU A 16 -4.94 13.49 10.97
CA GLU A 16 -3.77 12.67 11.21
C GLU A 16 -2.91 12.54 9.96
N ILE A 17 -3.54 12.40 8.81
CA ILE A 17 -2.81 12.36 7.53
C ILE A 17 -2.03 13.65 7.35
N ASP A 18 -2.65 14.80 7.60
CA ASP A 18 -1.98 16.10 7.47
C ASP A 18 -0.81 16.23 8.44
N ARG A 19 -0.94 15.63 9.62
CA ARG A 19 0.10 15.73 10.65
C ARG A 19 1.32 14.87 10.35
N VAL A 20 1.11 13.65 9.85
CA VAL A 20 2.20 12.68 9.71
C VAL A 20 2.72 12.50 8.30
N VAL A 21 1.89 12.72 7.28
CA VAL A 21 2.30 12.59 5.87
C VAL A 21 2.60 13.99 5.35
N THR A 22 3.86 14.41 5.51
CA THR A 22 4.25 15.80 5.32
C THR A 22 4.95 16.08 4.00
N GLN A 23 5.15 15.06 3.16
CA GLN A 23 5.85 15.22 1.89
C GLN A 23 4.94 14.86 0.72
N THR A 24 5.12 15.56 -0.39
CA THR A 24 4.51 15.20 -1.66
C THR A 24 5.45 14.20 -2.32
N SER A 25 5.07 12.94 -2.34
CA SER A 25 5.98 11.88 -2.73
C SER A 25 5.22 10.64 -3.17
N PRO A 26 5.78 9.85 -4.09
CA PRO A 26 5.28 8.50 -4.28
C PRO A 26 5.37 7.72 -2.97
N GLY A 27 4.49 6.79 -2.78
CA GLY A 27 4.52 5.98 -1.58
C GLY A 27 3.60 4.79 -1.62
N THR A 28 3.81 3.91 -0.65
CA THR A 28 3.00 2.70 -0.46
C THR A 28 2.33 2.79 0.90
N TYR A 29 1.11 2.29 0.99
CA TYR A 29 0.38 2.33 2.25
C TYR A 29 -0.40 1.05 2.45
N VAL A 30 -0.74 0.79 3.72
CA VAL A 30 -1.66 -0.27 4.07
C VAL A 30 -2.76 0.33 4.94
N LEU A 31 -3.95 -0.19 4.79
CA LEU A 31 -5.13 0.24 5.53
C LEU A 31 -5.63 -0.94 6.35
N GLY A 32 -6.12 -0.67 7.54
CA GLY A 32 -6.58 -1.76 8.37
C GLY A 32 -7.17 -1.29 9.69
N HIS A 33 -7.07 -2.16 10.68
CA HIS A 33 -7.64 -1.92 12.00
C HIS A 33 -6.83 -2.65 13.05
N SER A 34 -6.98 -2.23 14.30
CA SER A 34 -6.35 -2.91 15.43
C SER A 34 -7.39 -3.71 16.21
N SER A 35 -6.96 -4.85 16.70
CA SER A 35 -7.78 -5.69 17.57
C SER A 35 -6.84 -6.35 18.57
N ASN A 36 -7.15 -6.20 19.86
CA ASN A 36 -6.33 -6.76 20.94
C ASN A 36 -4.86 -6.34 20.85
N GLY A 37 -4.63 -5.07 20.46
CA GLY A 37 -3.28 -4.52 20.36
C GLY A 37 -2.51 -4.93 19.13
N ILE A 38 -3.15 -5.63 18.20
CA ILE A 38 -2.52 -6.10 16.95
C ILE A 38 -3.15 -5.36 15.78
N PHE A 39 -2.30 -4.83 14.88
CA PHE A 39 -2.76 -4.18 13.66
C PHE A 39 -2.93 -5.23 12.56
N TYR A 40 -4.13 -5.26 11.97
CA TYR A 40 -4.45 -6.17 10.88
C TYR A 40 -4.53 -5.41 9.58
N VAL A 41 -3.75 -5.83 8.57
CA VAL A 41 -3.75 -5.21 7.25
C VAL A 41 -4.94 -5.75 6.46
N ASN A 42 -5.78 -4.83 5.96
CA ASN A 42 -6.95 -5.19 5.16
C ASN A 42 -6.80 -4.81 3.68
N TYR A 43 -5.95 -3.83 3.38
CA TYR A 43 -5.80 -3.35 2.00
C TYR A 43 -4.40 -2.78 1.83
N VAL A 44 -3.80 -2.99 0.66
CA VAL A 44 -2.52 -2.37 0.31
C VAL A 44 -2.71 -1.55 -0.97
N GLY A 45 -2.08 -0.39 -1.02
CA GLY A 45 -2.16 0.48 -2.17
C GLY A 45 -0.91 1.32 -2.33
N ARG A 46 -0.89 2.11 -3.39
CA ARG A 46 0.21 3.04 -3.62
C ARG A 46 -0.29 4.30 -4.30
N SER A 47 0.54 5.33 -4.23
CA SER A 47 0.39 6.51 -5.05
C SER A 47 1.67 6.72 -5.83
N ASP A 48 1.53 7.03 -7.12
CA ASP A 48 2.69 7.29 -7.97
C ASP A 48 3.16 8.73 -7.87
N ASN A 49 2.36 9.61 -7.27
CA ASN A 49 2.65 11.05 -7.21
C ASN A 49 2.63 11.62 -5.80
N ASP A 50 1.54 11.42 -5.08
CA ASP A 50 1.33 12.10 -3.80
C ASP A 50 0.52 11.19 -2.86
N ILE A 51 1.24 10.52 -1.98
CA ILE A 51 0.62 9.58 -1.04
C ILE A 51 -0.28 10.31 -0.04
N HIS A 52 0.06 11.55 0.32
CA HIS A 52 -0.76 12.35 1.23
C HIS A 52 -2.17 12.52 0.68
N PHE A 53 -2.27 12.90 -0.57
CA PHE A 53 -3.57 13.12 -1.21
C PHE A 53 -4.34 11.81 -1.38
N ARG A 54 -3.64 10.77 -1.78
CA ARG A 54 -4.27 9.46 -2.02
C ARG A 54 -4.87 8.87 -0.75
N LEU A 55 -4.19 9.02 0.38
CA LEU A 55 -4.69 8.48 1.64
C LEU A 55 -6.03 9.10 2.03
N LYS A 56 -6.27 10.35 1.67
CA LYS A 56 -7.53 11.02 2.00
C LYS A 56 -8.74 10.40 1.33
N ASP A 57 -8.54 9.71 0.20
CA ASP A 57 -9.64 9.01 -0.47
C ASP A 57 -10.22 7.87 0.38
N TRP A 58 -9.46 7.40 1.35
CA TRP A 58 -9.82 6.24 2.15
C TRP A 58 -10.39 6.59 3.52
N VAL A 59 -10.40 7.85 3.90
CA VAL A 59 -10.95 8.28 5.18
C VAL A 59 -12.41 7.83 5.28
N GLY A 60 -12.76 7.19 6.38
CA GLY A 60 -14.10 6.64 6.58
C GLY A 60 -14.29 5.21 6.11
N LYS A 61 -13.30 4.65 5.41
CA LYS A 61 -13.41 3.28 4.87
C LYS A 61 -12.63 2.27 5.69
N TYR A 62 -11.59 2.73 6.37
CA TYR A 62 -10.80 1.91 7.29
C TYR A 62 -10.48 2.78 8.50
N SER A 63 -10.02 2.16 9.58
CA SER A 63 -9.79 2.92 10.82
C SER A 63 -8.36 3.39 10.98
N GLN A 64 -7.38 2.69 10.39
CA GLN A 64 -5.98 3.01 10.60
C GLN A 64 -5.17 2.77 9.34
N PHE A 65 -3.96 3.36 9.29
CA PHE A 65 -3.06 3.18 8.15
C PHE A 65 -1.60 3.16 8.60
N LYS A 66 -0.77 2.58 7.72
CA LYS A 66 0.69 2.73 7.75
C LYS A 66 1.12 3.19 6.37
N PHE A 67 2.27 3.87 6.29
CA PHE A 67 2.73 4.38 5.00
C PHE A 67 4.25 4.48 4.94
N GLY A 68 4.76 4.61 3.71
CA GLY A 68 6.17 4.90 3.50
C GLY A 68 6.35 5.72 2.23
N TYR A 69 7.33 6.61 2.25
CA TYR A 69 7.73 7.36 1.06
C TYR A 69 8.70 6.52 0.26
N PHE A 70 8.65 6.66 -1.06
CA PHE A 70 9.60 5.99 -1.93
C PHE A 70 10.15 6.97 -2.94
N SER A 71 11.37 6.70 -3.41
CA SER A 71 12.08 7.63 -4.29
C SER A 71 11.51 7.64 -5.71
N SER A 72 10.71 6.65 -6.05
CA SER A 72 10.12 6.57 -7.39
C SER A 72 8.82 5.80 -7.35
N PRO A 73 7.95 6.02 -8.34
CA PRO A 73 6.74 5.21 -8.46
C PRO A 73 7.04 3.72 -8.61
N LYS A 74 8.13 3.37 -9.28
CA LYS A 74 8.52 1.96 -9.42
C LYS A 74 8.83 1.33 -8.08
N ALA A 75 9.56 2.03 -7.21
CA ALA A 75 9.89 1.51 -5.89
C ALA A 75 8.61 1.32 -5.05
N ALA A 76 7.68 2.26 -5.14
CA ALA A 76 6.40 2.15 -4.45
C ALA A 76 5.59 0.96 -4.97
N PHE A 77 5.59 0.75 -6.28
CA PHE A 77 4.93 -0.39 -6.90
C PHE A 77 5.52 -1.72 -6.42
N GLU A 78 6.84 -1.81 -6.39
CA GLU A 78 7.50 -3.04 -5.94
C GLU A 78 7.17 -3.34 -4.48
N LYS A 79 7.12 -2.32 -3.64
CA LYS A 79 6.74 -2.51 -2.23
C LYS A 79 5.28 -2.95 -2.11
N GLU A 80 4.40 -2.36 -2.89
CA GLU A 80 3.01 -2.76 -2.91
C GLU A 80 2.86 -4.23 -3.28
N CYS A 81 3.58 -4.68 -4.30
CA CYS A 81 3.58 -6.09 -4.70
C CYS A 81 4.07 -7.00 -3.60
N ILE A 82 5.15 -6.62 -2.93
CA ILE A 82 5.72 -7.44 -1.86
C ILE A 82 4.70 -7.60 -0.74
N ILE A 83 4.08 -6.51 -0.30
CA ILE A 83 3.09 -6.57 0.78
C ILE A 83 1.88 -7.39 0.34
N TYR A 84 1.41 -7.18 -0.89
CA TYR A 84 0.26 -7.92 -1.41
C TYR A 84 0.50 -9.44 -1.30
N HIS A 85 1.65 -9.90 -1.75
CA HIS A 85 1.97 -11.33 -1.69
C HIS A 85 2.25 -11.82 -0.28
N ASP A 86 2.88 -10.98 0.55
CA ASP A 86 3.19 -11.36 1.95
C ASP A 86 1.91 -11.60 2.76
N PHE A 87 0.81 -10.95 2.37
CA PHE A 87 -0.47 -11.10 3.07
C PHE A 87 -1.43 -12.03 2.32
N GLY A 88 -0.89 -12.89 1.45
CA GLY A 88 -1.66 -13.97 0.84
C GLY A 88 -2.21 -13.71 -0.55
N GLY A 89 -2.00 -12.52 -1.10
CA GLY A 89 -2.48 -12.21 -2.44
C GLY A 89 -4.00 -12.37 -2.56
N PRO A 90 -4.47 -12.92 -3.69
CA PRO A 90 -5.91 -13.02 -3.92
C PRO A 90 -6.62 -14.02 -2.99
N THR A 91 -5.88 -14.91 -2.35
CA THR A 91 -6.49 -15.91 -1.46
C THR A 91 -6.30 -15.56 0.01
N GLY A 92 -5.68 -14.41 0.30
CA GLY A 92 -5.42 -13.98 1.66
C GLY A 92 -6.55 -13.17 2.24
N GLN A 93 -6.22 -12.41 3.28
CA GLN A 93 -7.21 -11.63 4.03
C GLN A 93 -7.38 -10.21 3.50
N LEU A 94 -6.64 -9.82 2.47
CA LEU A 94 -6.73 -8.47 1.93
C LEU A 94 -8.04 -8.27 1.17
N ASP A 95 -8.54 -7.03 1.21
CA ASP A 95 -9.70 -6.63 0.43
C ASP A 95 -9.36 -6.39 -1.04
N ASN A 96 -8.08 -6.37 -1.38
CA ASN A 96 -7.62 -6.23 -2.76
C ASN A 96 -8.13 -7.39 -3.60
N LYS A 97 -8.86 -7.08 -4.66
CA LYS A 97 -9.46 -8.10 -5.53
C LYS A 97 -8.54 -8.53 -6.65
N ILE A 98 -7.60 -7.67 -7.01
CA ILE A 98 -6.70 -7.94 -8.13
C ILE A 98 -5.28 -7.61 -7.70
N HIS A 99 -4.33 -8.22 -8.40
CA HIS A 99 -2.90 -7.95 -8.22
C HIS A 99 -2.62 -6.48 -8.48
N PRO A 100 -1.66 -5.85 -7.74
CA PRO A 100 -1.28 -4.48 -8.03
C PRO A 100 -0.95 -4.30 -9.50
N GLN A 101 -1.43 -3.21 -10.09
CA GLN A 101 -1.26 -2.94 -11.51
C GLN A 101 -0.14 -1.95 -11.75
N ARG A 102 0.56 -2.13 -12.86
CA ARG A 102 1.60 -1.21 -13.29
C ARG A 102 1.03 -0.26 -14.34
N PRO A 103 1.65 0.92 -14.52
CA PRO A 103 1.26 1.80 -15.62
C PRO A 103 1.42 1.08 -16.97
N GLU A 104 0.55 1.41 -17.91
CA GLU A 104 0.46 0.73 -19.20
C GLU A 104 1.78 0.72 -19.96
N ASP A 105 2.51 1.84 -19.91
CA ASP A 105 3.76 2.01 -20.64
C ASP A 105 4.98 1.50 -19.89
N SER A 106 4.82 1.02 -18.66
CA SER A 106 5.96 0.63 -17.86
C SER A 106 6.41 -0.79 -18.18
N GLY A 107 7.68 -1.06 -17.95
CA GLY A 107 8.20 -2.41 -18.01
C GLY A 107 8.39 -3.01 -16.64
N TRP A 108 7.69 -2.49 -15.64
CA TRP A 108 7.88 -2.92 -14.26
C TRP A 108 7.46 -4.36 -14.05
N GLN A 109 8.17 -5.05 -13.17
CA GLN A 109 7.90 -6.44 -12.84
C GLN A 109 7.56 -6.57 -11.37
N CYS A 110 6.66 -7.49 -11.05
CA CYS A 110 6.40 -7.83 -9.66
C CYS A 110 7.59 -8.63 -9.11
N PRO A 111 8.20 -8.23 -7.99
CA PRO A 111 9.34 -8.98 -7.45
C PRO A 111 8.97 -10.33 -6.86
N LYS A 112 7.69 -10.63 -6.69
CA LYS A 112 7.25 -11.84 -6.01
C LYS A 112 6.59 -12.86 -6.93
N CYS A 113 6.22 -12.47 -8.15
CA CYS A 113 5.60 -13.41 -9.09
C CYS A 113 5.87 -12.95 -10.51
N ASP A 114 5.42 -13.75 -11.47
CA ASP A 114 5.69 -13.52 -12.89
C ASP A 114 4.46 -13.05 -13.68
N VAL A 115 3.49 -12.42 -12.99
CA VAL A 115 2.24 -12.03 -13.63
C VAL A 115 2.46 -11.10 -14.83
N PHE A 116 3.52 -10.28 -14.81
CA PHE A 116 3.82 -9.35 -15.88
C PHE A 116 4.85 -9.91 -16.88
N ASP A 117 5.29 -11.15 -16.69
CA ASP A 117 6.28 -11.76 -17.58
C ASP A 117 5.63 -12.51 -18.75
N LYS A 118 4.31 -12.49 -18.82
CA LYS A 118 3.55 -13.23 -19.83
C LYS A 118 3.34 -12.38 -21.07
N ALA A 119 4.41 -12.04 -21.73
CA ALA A 119 4.35 -11.12 -22.86
C ALA A 119 4.16 -11.82 -24.22
N TRP A 120 4.24 -13.11 -24.27
CA TRP A 120 4.16 -13.88 -25.51
C TRP A 120 2.98 -14.83 -25.55
#